data_29cdf0e5986274bf325490c8bbdad158
#
_entry.id   29cdf0e5986274bf325490c8bbdad158
#
_cell.length_a   1.000
_cell.length_b   1.000
_cell.length_c   1.000
_cell.angle_alpha   90.00
_cell.angle_beta   90.00
_cell.angle_gamma   90.00
#
_symmetry.space_group_name_H-M   'P 1'
#
loop_
_entity.id
_entity.type
_entity.pdbx_description
1 polymer ?
#
loop_
_entity_poly.entity_id
_entity_poly.type
_entity_poly.pdbx_seq_one_letter_code
_entity_poly.pdbx_strand_id
1 'polypeptide(L)'
;MQRYEKVWIYGTPSQVFKLCDLLNEGFPLEKITYIELFGEVLFGHQKERILSTFKCPVRNMYGCHEVWAIAYECACGNMHILENNVILEILDKNGKNVGYNKEGEIVITSLVQRTMPFIRYRIGDRGIIRKSECLCGKTSDILELSAARIADDILMKNGKRISSIIFLHVLMLVNQEKVIIKQFQIYQRDYMKFEIFIVTSLNQEKKKIETIFCQVLTDVLGGKVELDFKYVENIAINSQTGKQKYFFSMESISIK
;
A
#
# COMPACT_ATOMS: atom_id res chain seq x y z
N MET A 1 18.96 -0.60 -22.10
CA MET A 1 19.99 -1.07 -21.15
C MET A 1 21.37 -1.30 -21.77
N GLN A 2 21.50 -1.57 -23.06
CA GLN A 2 22.83 -1.78 -23.70
C GLN A 2 23.77 -0.57 -23.63
N ARG A 3 23.23 0.68 -23.55
CA ARG A 3 24.02 1.93 -23.55
C ARG A 3 24.57 2.34 -22.18
N TYR A 4 24.09 1.76 -21.07
CA TYR A 4 24.44 2.22 -19.72
C TYR A 4 25.10 1.07 -18.96
N GLU A 5 26.13 1.42 -18.18
CA GLU A 5 26.81 0.47 -17.28
C GLU A 5 26.01 0.20 -16.03
N LYS A 6 25.32 1.23 -15.52
CA LYS A 6 24.47 1.15 -14.32
C LYS A 6 23.14 1.82 -14.59
N VAL A 7 22.07 1.21 -14.10
CA VAL A 7 20.71 1.73 -14.19
C VAL A 7 20.00 1.55 -12.86
N TRP A 8 18.99 2.34 -12.66
CA TRP A 8 18.05 2.14 -11.56
C TRP A 8 16.62 2.06 -12.09
N ILE A 9 15.77 1.40 -11.33
CA ILE A 9 14.34 1.26 -11.66
C ILE A 9 13.56 2.21 -10.76
N TYR A 10 12.67 2.97 -11.36
CA TYR A 10 11.68 3.81 -10.69
C TYR A 10 10.29 3.36 -11.14
N GLY A 11 9.48 2.84 -10.23
CA GLY A 11 8.20 2.26 -10.60
C GLY A 11 7.28 1.96 -9.42
N THR A 12 6.06 1.52 -9.73
CA THR A 12 5.14 1.09 -8.69
C THR A 12 5.45 -0.34 -8.23
N PRO A 13 5.16 -0.69 -6.96
CA PRO A 13 5.34 -2.05 -6.45
C PRO A 13 4.78 -3.15 -7.35
N SER A 14 3.55 -2.98 -7.83
CA SER A 14 2.89 -3.96 -8.69
C SER A 14 3.58 -4.16 -10.05
N GLN A 15 4.05 -3.07 -10.66
CA GLN A 15 4.76 -3.11 -11.95
C GLN A 15 6.12 -3.80 -11.81
N VAL A 16 6.90 -3.43 -10.79
CA VAL A 16 8.23 -4.04 -10.56
C VAL A 16 8.10 -5.49 -10.13
N PHE A 17 7.09 -5.83 -9.33
CA PHE A 17 6.78 -7.22 -8.98
C PHE A 17 6.46 -8.05 -10.22
N LYS A 18 5.61 -7.54 -11.13
CA LYS A 18 5.31 -8.22 -12.40
C LYS A 18 6.55 -8.35 -13.29
N LEU A 19 7.44 -7.37 -13.27
CA LEU A 19 8.70 -7.44 -14.01
C LEU A 19 9.54 -8.64 -13.58
N CYS A 20 9.53 -9.02 -12.29
CA CYS A 20 10.26 -10.23 -11.82
C CYS A 20 9.84 -11.51 -12.54
N ASP A 21 8.60 -11.62 -12.99
CA ASP A 21 8.07 -12.80 -13.68
C ASP A 21 8.34 -12.75 -15.21
N LEU A 22 8.65 -11.58 -15.75
CA LEU A 22 8.90 -11.36 -17.18
C LEU A 22 10.38 -11.43 -17.58
N LEU A 23 11.28 -11.51 -16.59
CA LEU A 23 12.71 -11.55 -16.85
C LEU A 23 13.11 -12.93 -17.39
N ASN A 24 13.71 -12.93 -18.57
CA ASN A 24 14.25 -14.12 -19.21
C ASN A 24 15.73 -14.33 -18.84
N GLU A 25 16.24 -15.54 -19.05
CA GLU A 25 17.67 -15.83 -18.98
C GLU A 25 18.45 -14.90 -19.94
N GLY A 26 19.52 -14.26 -19.43
CA GLY A 26 20.32 -13.31 -20.20
C GLY A 26 19.92 -11.82 -20.02
N PHE A 27 18.90 -11.51 -19.20
CA PHE A 27 18.65 -10.13 -18.83
C PHE A 27 19.78 -9.63 -17.90
N PRO A 28 20.41 -8.46 -18.18
CA PRO A 28 21.59 -7.98 -17.45
C PRO A 28 21.19 -7.38 -16.10
N LEU A 29 20.79 -8.24 -15.15
CA LEU A 29 20.35 -7.84 -13.80
C LEU A 29 21.44 -7.13 -13.01
N GLU A 30 22.70 -7.45 -13.27
CA GLU A 30 23.88 -6.86 -12.63
C GLU A 30 24.03 -5.36 -12.91
N LYS A 31 23.41 -4.86 -13.95
CA LYS A 31 23.37 -3.43 -14.25
C LYS A 31 22.37 -2.65 -13.40
N ILE A 32 21.38 -3.34 -12.80
CA ILE A 32 20.39 -2.70 -11.93
C ILE A 32 20.99 -2.57 -10.55
N THR A 33 21.31 -1.34 -10.18
CA THR A 33 22.01 -1.03 -8.92
C THR A 33 21.11 -0.50 -7.81
N TYR A 34 19.87 -0.13 -8.16
CA TYR A 34 18.92 0.46 -7.21
C TYR A 34 17.48 0.38 -7.73
N ILE A 35 16.53 0.18 -6.84
CA ILE A 35 15.09 0.22 -7.15
C ILE A 35 14.39 1.14 -6.17
N GLU A 36 13.67 2.13 -6.71
CA GLU A 36 12.79 3.01 -5.97
C GLU A 36 11.34 2.71 -6.32
N LEU A 37 10.55 2.42 -5.29
CA LEU A 37 9.13 2.10 -5.41
C LEU A 37 8.29 3.26 -4.88
N PHE A 38 7.15 3.53 -5.50
CA PHE A 38 6.26 4.62 -5.09
C PHE A 38 4.82 4.37 -5.50
N GLY A 39 3.91 5.17 -4.92
CA GLY A 39 2.54 5.36 -5.41
C GLY A 39 1.55 4.26 -5.12
N GLU A 40 1.98 3.12 -4.58
CA GLU A 40 1.15 2.01 -4.14
C GLU A 40 1.66 1.49 -2.79
N VAL A 41 0.82 0.71 -2.10
CA VAL A 41 1.26 -0.05 -0.92
C VAL A 41 2.25 -1.12 -1.35
N LEU A 42 3.42 -1.14 -0.73
CA LEU A 42 4.41 -2.19 -0.92
C LEU A 42 4.16 -3.32 0.07
N PHE A 43 3.77 -4.48 -0.42
CA PHE A 43 3.57 -5.68 0.40
C PHE A 43 4.88 -6.41 0.68
N GLY A 44 4.98 -7.07 1.84
CA GLY A 44 6.18 -7.83 2.24
C GLY A 44 6.61 -8.85 1.19
N HIS A 45 5.69 -9.67 0.69
CA HIS A 45 5.97 -10.67 -0.35
C HIS A 45 6.48 -10.06 -1.67
N GLN A 46 5.96 -8.88 -2.06
CA GLN A 46 6.45 -8.15 -3.24
C GLN A 46 7.90 -7.69 -3.02
N LYS A 47 8.16 -7.08 -1.85
CA LYS A 47 9.50 -6.61 -1.49
C LYS A 47 10.51 -7.74 -1.47
N GLU A 48 10.18 -8.86 -0.86
CA GLU A 48 11.03 -10.07 -0.80
C GLU A 48 11.30 -10.62 -2.20
N ARG A 49 10.29 -10.73 -3.05
CA ARG A 49 10.45 -11.20 -4.44
C ARG A 49 11.33 -10.26 -5.25
N ILE A 50 11.12 -8.94 -5.15
CA ILE A 50 11.93 -7.94 -5.84
C ILE A 50 13.39 -8.00 -5.37
N LEU A 51 13.62 -8.03 -4.05
CA LEU A 51 14.96 -8.14 -3.48
C LEU A 51 15.68 -9.42 -3.92
N SER A 52 15.00 -10.57 -3.90
CA SER A 52 15.59 -11.85 -4.31
C SER A 52 15.91 -11.90 -5.81
N THR A 53 15.10 -11.23 -6.64
CA THR A 53 15.29 -11.19 -8.10
C THR A 53 16.44 -10.25 -8.48
N PHE A 54 16.41 -9.01 -8.03
CA PHE A 54 17.35 -7.97 -8.50
C PHE A 54 18.63 -7.89 -7.68
N LYS A 55 18.64 -8.39 -6.45
CA LYS A 55 19.80 -8.41 -5.53
C LYS A 55 20.46 -7.03 -5.34
N CYS A 56 19.67 -5.98 -5.38
CA CYS A 56 20.10 -4.59 -5.16
C CYS A 56 19.21 -3.91 -4.11
N PRO A 57 19.61 -2.75 -3.55
CA PRO A 57 18.78 -2.02 -2.63
C PRO A 57 17.42 -1.65 -3.22
N VAL A 58 16.35 -1.95 -2.48
CA VAL A 58 14.96 -1.58 -2.80
C VAL A 58 14.47 -0.63 -1.72
N ARG A 59 13.94 0.52 -2.09
CA ARG A 59 13.44 1.54 -1.17
C ARG A 59 12.06 2.01 -1.61
N ASN A 60 11.24 2.35 -0.64
CA ASN A 60 9.91 2.87 -0.87
C ASN A 60 9.88 4.38 -0.60
N MET A 61 9.19 5.12 -1.45
CA MET A 61 8.91 6.54 -1.30
C MET A 61 7.41 6.75 -1.12
N TYR A 62 7.02 7.44 -0.08
CA TYR A 62 5.67 7.90 0.14
C TYR A 62 5.52 9.35 -0.32
N GLY A 63 4.49 9.63 -1.09
CA GLY A 63 4.20 10.96 -1.60
C GLY A 63 2.88 11.06 -2.33
N CYS A 64 2.58 12.25 -2.81
CA CYS A 64 1.42 12.54 -3.64
C CYS A 64 1.81 13.49 -4.78
N HIS A 65 0.94 13.63 -5.78
CA HIS A 65 1.21 14.48 -6.94
C HIS A 65 1.43 15.95 -6.56
N GLU A 66 0.76 16.41 -5.50
CA GLU A 66 0.76 17.81 -5.07
C GLU A 66 2.12 18.25 -4.49
N VAL A 67 2.82 17.37 -3.79
CA VAL A 67 4.09 17.71 -3.13
C VAL A 67 5.23 16.74 -3.40
N TRP A 68 4.98 15.76 -4.28
CA TRP A 68 5.92 14.71 -4.64
C TRP A 68 6.29 13.81 -3.45
N ALA A 69 7.45 13.96 -2.84
CA ALA A 69 7.95 13.11 -1.77
C ALA A 69 7.66 13.70 -0.39
N ILE A 70 7.01 12.92 0.46
CA ILE A 70 6.65 13.25 1.85
C ILE A 70 7.56 12.50 2.82
N ALA A 71 7.82 11.22 2.56
CA ALA A 71 8.68 10.39 3.38
C ALA A 71 9.43 9.35 2.52
N TYR A 72 10.57 8.87 3.04
CA TYR A 72 11.47 8.00 2.30
C TYR A 72 12.02 6.87 3.17
N GLU A 73 12.00 5.65 2.66
CA GLU A 73 12.46 4.47 3.38
C GLU A 73 13.99 4.44 3.49
N CYS A 74 14.50 4.30 4.70
CA CYS A 74 15.94 4.16 4.96
C CYS A 74 16.43 2.71 4.82
N ALA A 75 17.73 2.49 5.03
CA ALA A 75 18.33 1.17 4.97
C ALA A 75 17.79 0.20 6.04
N CYS A 76 17.29 0.73 7.16
CA CYS A 76 16.68 -0.05 8.24
C CYS A 76 15.17 -0.35 8.01
N GLY A 77 14.60 0.09 6.89
CA GLY A 77 13.18 -0.12 6.56
C GLY A 77 12.22 0.91 7.16
N ASN A 78 12.72 1.93 7.86
CA ASN A 78 11.89 2.97 8.44
C ASN A 78 11.62 4.10 7.44
N MET A 79 10.39 4.59 7.40
CA MET A 79 9.96 5.68 6.52
C MET A 79 10.18 7.03 7.20
N HIS A 80 11.29 7.69 6.90
CA HIS A 80 11.65 9.00 7.47
C HIS A 80 10.94 10.14 6.75
N ILE A 81 10.33 11.05 7.52
CA ILE A 81 9.69 12.26 6.99
C ILE A 81 10.75 13.18 6.38
N LEU A 82 10.46 13.71 5.20
CA LEU A 82 11.30 14.69 4.52
C LEU A 82 10.96 16.10 5.01
N GLU A 83 11.45 16.46 6.20
CA GLU A 83 11.16 17.71 6.90
C GLU A 83 11.57 18.97 6.12
N ASN A 84 12.46 18.83 5.17
CA ASN A 84 12.82 19.92 4.24
C ASN A 84 11.78 20.14 3.13
N ASN A 85 10.91 19.15 2.88
CA ASN A 85 9.90 19.20 1.84
C ASN A 85 8.52 19.57 2.41
N VAL A 86 8.20 19.07 3.59
CA VAL A 86 6.87 19.18 4.18
C VAL A 86 6.91 19.35 5.69
N ILE A 87 5.93 20.09 6.22
CA ILE A 87 5.47 19.95 7.61
C ILE A 87 4.34 18.92 7.59
N LEU A 88 4.45 17.87 8.38
CA LEU A 88 3.47 16.81 8.48
C LEU A 88 2.80 16.84 9.85
N GLU A 89 1.47 16.85 9.85
CA GLU A 89 0.62 16.80 11.03
C GLU A 89 -0.27 15.55 10.97
N ILE A 90 -0.57 14.97 12.13
CA ILE A 90 -1.57 13.92 12.26
C ILE A 90 -2.77 14.49 13.01
N LEU A 91 -3.95 14.52 12.38
CA LEU A 91 -5.15 15.14 12.94
C LEU A 91 -6.20 14.11 13.32
N ASP A 92 -6.92 14.39 14.41
CA ASP A 92 -8.13 13.65 14.76
C ASP A 92 -9.34 14.12 13.92
N LYS A 93 -10.50 13.50 14.17
CA LYS A 93 -11.77 13.85 13.51
C LYS A 93 -12.23 15.31 13.73
N ASN A 94 -11.72 15.96 14.77
CA ASN A 94 -12.03 17.35 15.11
C ASN A 94 -11.00 18.34 14.51
N GLY A 95 -10.01 17.84 13.76
CA GLY A 95 -8.93 18.64 13.15
C GLY A 95 -7.84 19.07 14.15
N LYS A 96 -7.77 18.44 15.33
CA LYS A 96 -6.74 18.70 16.33
C LYS A 96 -5.56 17.75 16.13
N ASN A 97 -4.34 18.28 16.21
CA ASN A 97 -3.12 17.46 16.13
C ASN A 97 -3.04 16.50 17.33
N VAL A 98 -2.84 15.22 17.05
CA VAL A 98 -2.83 14.15 18.07
C VAL A 98 -1.44 13.87 18.64
N GLY A 99 -0.39 14.45 18.05
CA GLY A 99 0.99 14.24 18.47
C GLY A 99 1.51 12.84 18.10
N TYR A 100 2.57 12.41 18.79
CA TYR A 100 3.25 11.14 18.52
C TYR A 100 2.45 9.92 18.97
N ASN A 101 2.71 8.79 18.30
CA ASN A 101 2.21 7.44 18.63
C ASN A 101 0.67 7.31 18.60
N LYS A 102 -0.01 8.23 17.94
CA LYS A 102 -1.46 8.19 17.75
C LYS A 102 -1.80 8.25 16.28
N GLU A 103 -2.75 7.43 15.89
CA GLU A 103 -3.23 7.37 14.51
C GLU A 103 -4.20 8.52 14.23
N GLY A 104 -4.09 9.10 13.04
CA GLY A 104 -5.02 10.10 12.54
C GLY A 104 -4.85 10.34 11.04
N GLU A 105 -5.53 11.36 10.56
CA GLU A 105 -5.44 11.82 9.17
C GLU A 105 -4.13 12.56 8.92
N ILE A 106 -3.45 12.22 7.85
CA ILE A 106 -2.22 12.89 7.43
C ILE A 106 -2.58 14.19 6.74
N VAL A 107 -2.04 15.28 7.27
CA VAL A 107 -2.18 16.63 6.72
C VAL A 107 -0.79 17.19 6.49
N ILE A 108 -0.57 17.81 5.34
CA ILE A 108 0.74 18.34 4.96
C ILE A 108 0.70 19.82 4.63
N THR A 109 1.79 20.51 4.94
CA THR A 109 2.09 21.84 4.42
C THR A 109 3.37 21.74 3.59
N SER A 110 3.29 22.10 2.31
CA SER A 110 4.46 22.08 1.42
C SER A 110 5.40 23.21 1.73
N LEU A 111 6.70 22.93 1.83
CA LEU A 111 7.76 23.91 2.00
C LEU A 111 8.45 24.28 0.68
N VAL A 112 8.21 23.49 -0.36
CA VAL A 112 8.90 23.63 -1.66
C VAL A 112 8.01 24.17 -2.78
N GLN A 113 6.69 24.00 -2.69
CA GLN A 113 5.73 24.48 -3.68
C GLN A 113 5.38 25.95 -3.42
N ARG A 114 5.96 26.86 -4.22
CA ARG A 114 5.76 28.31 -4.04
C ARG A 114 4.67 28.90 -4.93
N THR A 115 4.46 28.34 -6.12
CA THR A 115 3.48 28.87 -7.08
C THR A 115 2.04 28.54 -6.66
N MET A 116 1.81 27.34 -6.14
CA MET A 116 0.55 26.89 -5.58
C MET A 116 0.82 26.23 -4.23
N PRO A 117 0.94 27.01 -3.15
CA PRO A 117 1.31 26.46 -1.85
C PRO A 117 0.16 25.64 -1.26
N PHE A 118 0.45 24.38 -0.92
CA PHE A 118 -0.47 23.53 -0.18
C PHE A 118 -0.23 23.74 1.31
N ILE A 119 -1.18 24.38 1.99
CA ILE A 119 -1.12 24.67 3.43
C ILE A 119 -2.19 23.86 4.11
N ARG A 120 -1.76 22.99 5.06
CA ARG A 120 -2.64 22.05 5.80
C ARG A 120 -3.56 21.25 4.88
N TYR A 121 -2.98 20.74 3.80
CA TYR A 121 -3.68 19.97 2.77
C TYR A 121 -3.92 18.54 3.26
N ARG A 122 -5.19 18.12 3.23
CA ARG A 122 -5.64 16.78 3.59
C ARG A 122 -5.47 15.85 2.41
N ILE A 123 -4.50 14.95 2.47
CA ILE A 123 -4.21 14.02 1.37
C ILE A 123 -5.11 12.78 1.36
N GLY A 124 -5.94 12.60 2.41
CA GLY A 124 -6.88 11.49 2.53
C GLY A 124 -6.25 10.18 2.98
N ASP A 125 -4.99 10.19 3.39
CA ASP A 125 -4.29 9.04 3.97
C ASP A 125 -4.26 9.14 5.49
N ARG A 126 -3.99 8.01 6.17
CA ARG A 126 -3.84 7.94 7.63
C ARG A 126 -2.46 7.43 8.00
N GLY A 127 -2.01 7.83 9.19
CA GLY A 127 -0.71 7.39 9.68
C GLY A 127 -0.46 7.76 11.13
N ILE A 128 0.74 7.41 11.58
CA ILE A 128 1.25 7.66 12.94
C ILE A 128 2.65 8.25 12.79
N ILE A 129 2.95 9.32 13.53
CA ILE A 129 4.33 9.83 13.65
C ILE A 129 4.96 9.21 14.88
N ARG A 130 6.19 8.70 14.70
CA ARG A 130 7.05 8.25 15.80
C ARG A 130 8.34 9.04 15.84
N LYS A 131 8.87 9.26 17.05
CA LYS A 131 10.23 9.79 17.21
C LYS A 131 11.25 8.85 16.58
N SER A 132 12.25 9.44 15.93
CA SER A 132 13.32 8.66 15.33
C SER A 132 14.30 8.13 16.39
N GLU A 133 14.36 6.80 16.47
CA GLU A 133 15.40 6.04 17.16
C GLU A 133 16.08 5.08 16.17
N CYS A 134 16.19 5.52 14.91
CA CYS A 134 16.62 4.65 13.82
C CYS A 134 18.14 4.51 13.75
N LEU A 135 18.62 3.29 13.65
CA LEU A 135 20.05 2.96 13.50
C LEU A 135 20.67 3.48 12.19
N CYS A 136 19.87 3.98 11.25
CA CYS A 136 20.38 4.59 10.01
C CYS A 136 21.04 5.96 10.22
N GLY A 137 20.98 6.53 11.42
CA GLY A 137 21.56 7.84 11.78
C GLY A 137 20.72 9.05 11.37
N LYS A 138 19.56 8.88 10.74
CA LYS A 138 18.65 10.00 10.45
C LYS A 138 17.88 10.39 11.70
N THR A 139 17.76 11.70 11.93
CA THR A 139 17.09 12.30 13.08
C THR A 139 15.64 12.67 12.82
N SER A 140 15.24 12.78 11.55
CA SER A 140 13.86 13.10 11.16
C SER A 140 12.88 12.03 11.62
N ASP A 141 11.70 12.44 12.03
CA ASP A 141 10.67 11.56 12.56
C ASP A 141 10.25 10.48 11.55
N ILE A 142 9.72 9.37 12.07
CA ILE A 142 9.29 8.22 11.28
C ILE A 142 7.78 8.29 11.07
N LEU A 143 7.35 8.11 9.83
CA LEU A 143 5.95 7.95 9.45
C LEU A 143 5.62 6.46 9.30
N GLU A 144 4.67 5.98 10.07
CA GLU A 144 4.00 4.70 9.82
C GLU A 144 2.70 4.98 9.09
N LEU A 145 2.59 4.48 7.86
CA LEU A 145 1.37 4.60 7.07
C LEU A 145 0.35 3.56 7.52
N SER A 146 -0.85 4.00 7.83
CA SER A 146 -2.00 3.10 7.88
C SER A 146 -2.35 2.76 6.42
N ALA A 147 -2.38 1.48 6.08
CA ALA A 147 -2.45 1.05 4.68
C ALA A 147 -3.78 1.36 3.96
N ALA A 148 -4.69 2.11 4.59
CA ALA A 148 -5.97 2.48 4.02
C ALA A 148 -6.13 4.00 3.92
N ARG A 149 -6.62 4.46 2.79
CA ARG A 149 -7.17 5.81 2.66
C ARG A 149 -8.48 5.92 3.43
N ILE A 150 -8.82 7.12 3.90
CA ILE A 150 -10.11 7.40 4.57
C ILE A 150 -11.29 6.99 3.67
N ALA A 151 -11.15 7.17 2.35
CA ALA A 151 -12.14 6.77 1.35
C ALA A 151 -12.22 5.24 1.10
N ASP A 152 -11.29 4.47 1.62
CA ASP A 152 -11.19 3.03 1.42
C ASP A 152 -11.57 2.22 2.68
N ASP A 153 -12.23 2.85 3.66
CA ASP A 153 -12.74 2.16 4.83
C ASP A 153 -13.97 1.30 4.50
N ILE A 154 -14.07 0.14 5.15
CA ILE A 154 -15.26 -0.71 5.13
C ILE A 154 -16.37 0.03 5.89
N LEU A 155 -17.50 0.24 5.24
CA LEU A 155 -18.65 0.90 5.85
C LEU A 155 -19.55 -0.13 6.53
N MET A 156 -19.86 0.11 7.81
CA MET A 156 -20.78 -0.71 8.61
C MET A 156 -22.17 -0.09 8.68
N LYS A 157 -23.21 -0.91 8.83
CA LYS A 157 -24.62 -0.47 8.89
C LYS A 157 -24.90 0.56 10.00
N ASN A 158 -24.13 0.51 11.08
CA ASN A 158 -24.22 1.46 12.19
C ASN A 158 -23.43 2.76 11.98
N GLY A 159 -22.92 2.99 10.76
CA GLY A 159 -22.08 4.14 10.42
C GLY A 159 -20.62 4.03 10.88
N LYS A 160 -20.24 2.96 11.59
CA LYS A 160 -18.84 2.70 11.95
C LYS A 160 -18.03 2.43 10.67
N ARG A 161 -16.83 2.95 10.62
CA ARG A 161 -15.85 2.67 9.57
C ARG A 161 -14.76 1.77 10.13
N ILE A 162 -14.42 0.74 9.38
CA ILE A 162 -13.35 -0.20 9.71
C ILE A 162 -12.31 -0.12 8.60
N SER A 163 -11.05 0.04 8.97
CA SER A 163 -9.97 0.15 7.98
C SER A 163 -9.87 -1.08 7.10
N SER A 164 -9.80 -0.89 5.78
CA SER A 164 -9.59 -1.96 4.80
C SER A 164 -8.22 -2.66 4.92
N ILE A 165 -7.34 -2.18 5.82
CA ILE A 165 -6.08 -2.85 6.18
C ILE A 165 -6.30 -4.30 6.62
N ILE A 166 -7.50 -4.63 7.12
CA ILE A 166 -7.86 -5.99 7.48
C ILE A 166 -7.63 -6.98 6.33
N PHE A 167 -7.87 -6.56 5.09
CA PHE A 167 -7.62 -7.41 3.93
C PHE A 167 -6.13 -7.71 3.73
N LEU A 168 -5.23 -6.80 4.14
CA LEU A 168 -3.79 -7.05 4.13
C LEU A 168 -3.40 -8.07 5.19
N HIS A 169 -4.04 -8.00 6.37
CA HIS A 169 -3.84 -8.99 7.41
C HIS A 169 -4.29 -10.38 6.93
N VAL A 170 -5.44 -10.47 6.26
CA VAL A 170 -5.89 -11.72 5.64
C VAL A 170 -4.85 -12.26 4.66
N LEU A 171 -4.29 -11.39 3.79
CA LEU A 171 -3.25 -11.81 2.85
C LEU A 171 -1.98 -12.30 3.53
N MET A 172 -1.56 -11.67 4.63
CA MET A 172 -0.43 -12.14 5.42
C MET A 172 -0.67 -13.55 5.96
N LEU A 173 -1.87 -13.83 6.48
CA LEU A 173 -2.24 -15.16 6.97
C LEU A 173 -2.27 -16.19 5.84
N VAL A 174 -2.83 -15.84 4.68
CA VAL A 174 -2.82 -16.70 3.49
C VAL A 174 -1.39 -17.03 3.05
N ASN A 175 -0.50 -16.03 3.05
CA ASN A 175 0.90 -16.22 2.66
C ASN A 175 1.67 -17.12 3.66
N GLN A 176 1.36 -17.07 4.96
CA GLN A 176 1.94 -17.98 5.95
C GLN A 176 1.63 -19.45 5.63
N GLU A 177 0.50 -19.71 5.00
CA GLU A 177 0.09 -21.04 4.52
C GLU A 177 0.74 -21.44 3.18
N LYS A 178 1.75 -20.67 2.71
CA LYS A 178 2.46 -20.84 1.43
C LYS A 178 1.57 -20.72 0.18
N VAL A 179 0.42 -20.07 0.32
CA VAL A 179 -0.48 -19.77 -0.80
C VAL A 179 -0.12 -18.41 -1.39
N ILE A 180 0.26 -18.36 -2.67
CA ILE A 180 0.66 -17.12 -3.31
C ILE A 180 -0.54 -16.49 -4.03
N ILE A 181 -1.04 -15.39 -3.48
CA ILE A 181 -1.97 -14.50 -4.16
C ILE A 181 -1.14 -13.47 -4.94
N LYS A 182 -1.19 -13.53 -6.28
CA LYS A 182 -0.46 -12.62 -7.17
C LYS A 182 -1.10 -11.24 -7.25
N GLN A 183 -2.44 -11.21 -7.36
CA GLN A 183 -3.25 -10.01 -7.39
C GLN A 183 -4.57 -10.27 -6.67
N PHE A 184 -5.13 -9.21 -6.10
CA PHE A 184 -6.47 -9.27 -5.52
C PHE A 184 -7.16 -7.92 -5.67
N GLN A 185 -8.49 -7.94 -5.67
CA GLN A 185 -9.32 -6.75 -5.67
C GLN A 185 -10.64 -7.07 -4.98
N ILE A 186 -11.09 -6.20 -4.10
CA ILE A 186 -12.26 -6.42 -3.24
C ILE A 186 -13.23 -5.25 -3.40
N TYR A 187 -14.49 -5.58 -3.61
CA TYR A 187 -15.59 -4.63 -3.67
C TYR A 187 -16.55 -4.89 -2.50
N GLN A 188 -16.81 -3.89 -1.70
CA GLN A 188 -17.90 -3.93 -0.74
C GLN A 188 -19.20 -3.64 -1.49
N ARG A 189 -20.03 -4.66 -1.74
CA ARG A 189 -21.32 -4.55 -2.44
C ARG A 189 -22.45 -4.15 -1.52
N ASP A 190 -22.37 -4.53 -0.23
CA ASP A 190 -23.29 -4.15 0.83
C ASP A 190 -22.53 -4.20 2.17
N TYR A 191 -23.11 -3.77 3.29
CA TYR A 191 -22.46 -3.63 4.60
C TYR A 191 -21.68 -4.88 5.05
N MET A 192 -22.18 -6.08 4.79
CA MET A 192 -21.54 -7.35 5.15
C MET A 192 -21.31 -8.25 3.92
N LYS A 193 -21.36 -7.67 2.71
CA LYS A 193 -21.25 -8.40 1.44
C LYS A 193 -20.07 -7.91 0.63
N PHE A 194 -19.18 -8.84 0.30
CA PHE A 194 -17.95 -8.54 -0.44
C PHE A 194 -17.80 -9.45 -1.66
N GLU A 195 -17.43 -8.86 -2.77
CA GLU A 195 -17.03 -9.55 -3.99
C GLU A 195 -15.49 -9.47 -4.08
N ILE A 196 -14.83 -10.62 -4.19
CA ILE A 196 -13.39 -10.78 -4.04
C ILE A 196 -12.81 -11.40 -5.29
N PHE A 197 -12.04 -10.63 -6.05
CA PHE A 197 -11.30 -11.10 -7.22
C PHE A 197 -9.89 -11.51 -6.80
N ILE A 198 -9.45 -12.69 -7.21
CA ILE A 198 -8.15 -13.25 -6.85
C ILE A 198 -7.47 -13.82 -8.10
N VAL A 199 -6.18 -13.47 -8.24
CA VAL A 199 -5.25 -14.13 -9.16
C VAL A 199 -4.29 -14.98 -8.34
N THR A 200 -4.32 -16.28 -8.53
CA THR A 200 -3.42 -17.24 -7.86
C THR A 200 -2.92 -18.28 -8.85
N SER A 201 -1.74 -18.85 -8.58
CA SER A 201 -1.12 -19.83 -9.47
C SER A 201 -1.60 -21.27 -9.27
N LEU A 202 -2.31 -21.57 -8.17
CA LEU A 202 -2.66 -22.93 -7.77
C LEU A 202 -4.16 -23.10 -7.51
N ASN A 203 -4.81 -23.89 -8.35
CA ASN A 203 -6.25 -24.17 -8.20
C ASN A 203 -6.61 -24.97 -6.93
N GLN A 204 -5.66 -25.66 -6.30
CA GLN A 204 -5.91 -26.56 -5.18
C GLN A 204 -6.11 -25.85 -3.83
N GLU A 205 -5.80 -24.55 -3.73
CA GLU A 205 -5.78 -23.83 -2.46
C GLU A 205 -6.95 -22.85 -2.25
N LYS A 206 -7.92 -22.84 -3.18
CA LYS A 206 -9.10 -21.95 -3.12
C LYS A 206 -9.84 -22.03 -1.80
N LYS A 207 -10.15 -23.24 -1.33
CA LYS A 207 -10.84 -23.44 -0.05
C LYS A 207 -10.10 -22.85 1.15
N LYS A 208 -8.77 -22.93 1.14
CA LYS A 208 -7.92 -22.39 2.19
C LYS A 208 -8.00 -20.85 2.26
N ILE A 209 -7.90 -20.21 1.09
CA ILE A 209 -8.09 -18.77 0.94
C ILE A 209 -9.46 -18.34 1.47
N GLU A 210 -10.52 -19.00 0.99
CA GLU A 210 -11.92 -18.71 1.34
C GLU A 210 -12.17 -18.87 2.84
N THR A 211 -11.61 -19.91 3.46
CA THR A 211 -11.74 -20.17 4.90
C THR A 211 -11.08 -19.05 5.73
N ILE A 212 -9.85 -18.64 5.39
CA ILE A 212 -9.13 -17.59 6.12
C ILE A 212 -9.86 -16.24 5.97
N PHE A 213 -10.29 -15.88 4.75
CA PHE A 213 -11.06 -14.67 4.51
C PHE A 213 -12.35 -14.65 5.34
N CYS A 214 -13.11 -15.75 5.31
CA CYS A 214 -14.38 -15.87 6.04
C CYS A 214 -14.17 -15.72 7.56
N GLN A 215 -13.20 -16.42 8.11
CA GLN A 215 -12.91 -16.40 9.55
C GLN A 215 -12.49 -15.00 10.00
N VAL A 216 -11.47 -14.41 9.39
CA VAL A 216 -10.94 -13.12 9.81
C VAL A 216 -11.97 -12.00 9.66
N LEU A 217 -12.71 -11.98 8.55
CA LEU A 217 -13.72 -10.94 8.35
C LEU A 217 -14.92 -11.12 9.30
N THR A 218 -15.34 -12.33 9.59
CA THR A 218 -16.39 -12.59 10.58
C THR A 218 -15.98 -12.11 11.97
N ASP A 219 -14.75 -12.39 12.39
CA ASP A 219 -14.23 -11.99 13.70
C ASP A 219 -14.09 -10.47 13.83
N VAL A 220 -13.54 -9.81 12.81
CA VAL A 220 -13.29 -8.36 12.86
C VAL A 220 -14.55 -7.52 12.66
N LEU A 221 -15.43 -7.95 11.76
CA LEU A 221 -16.68 -7.24 11.48
C LEU A 221 -17.80 -7.56 12.49
N GLY A 222 -17.58 -8.59 13.33
CA GLY A 222 -18.49 -8.94 14.43
C GLY A 222 -19.82 -9.57 13.96
N GLY A 223 -19.82 -10.26 12.82
CA GLY A 223 -21.02 -10.90 12.29
C GLY A 223 -20.77 -11.71 11.02
N LYS A 224 -21.78 -12.50 10.61
CA LYS A 224 -21.68 -13.31 9.40
C LYS A 224 -21.48 -12.43 8.16
N VAL A 225 -20.47 -12.74 7.38
CA VAL A 225 -20.14 -12.08 6.10
C VAL A 225 -20.57 -12.94 4.93
N GLU A 226 -21.00 -12.30 3.87
CA GLU A 226 -21.26 -12.93 2.57
C GLU A 226 -20.09 -12.60 1.64
N LEU A 227 -19.35 -13.64 1.21
CA LEU A 227 -18.16 -13.51 0.38
C LEU A 227 -18.39 -14.23 -0.96
N ASP A 228 -18.29 -13.48 -2.06
CA ASP A 228 -18.37 -13.99 -3.43
C ASP A 228 -16.95 -13.97 -4.05
N PHE A 229 -16.35 -15.15 -4.18
CA PHE A 229 -14.99 -15.29 -4.70
C PHE A 229 -14.98 -15.53 -6.21
N LYS A 230 -14.22 -14.72 -6.92
CA LYS A 230 -13.99 -14.82 -8.36
C LYS A 230 -12.49 -15.00 -8.64
N TYR A 231 -12.15 -16.18 -9.10
CA TYR A 231 -10.78 -16.49 -9.51
C TYR A 231 -10.62 -16.14 -10.99
N VAL A 232 -9.71 -15.20 -11.25
CA VAL A 232 -9.48 -14.62 -12.57
C VAL A 232 -8.01 -14.75 -12.97
N GLU A 233 -7.72 -14.67 -14.27
CA GLU A 233 -6.35 -14.75 -14.78
C GLU A 233 -5.59 -13.44 -14.58
N ASN A 234 -6.28 -12.30 -14.60
CA ASN A 234 -5.68 -10.98 -14.46
C ASN A 234 -6.70 -9.99 -13.89
N ILE A 235 -6.22 -9.02 -13.13
CA ILE A 235 -7.00 -7.87 -12.65
C ILE A 235 -6.49 -6.62 -13.37
N ALA A 236 -7.42 -5.90 -14.01
CA ALA A 236 -7.08 -4.69 -14.77
C ALA A 236 -6.50 -3.60 -13.86
N ILE A 237 -5.41 -3.01 -14.29
CA ILE A 237 -4.79 -1.83 -13.67
C ILE A 237 -5.49 -0.59 -14.24
N ASN A 238 -5.63 0.46 -13.44
CA ASN A 238 -6.15 1.74 -13.93
C ASN A 238 -5.25 2.25 -15.07
N SER A 239 -5.81 2.36 -16.27
CA SER A 239 -5.06 2.74 -17.49
C SER A 239 -4.50 4.16 -17.47
N GLN A 240 -5.10 5.06 -16.67
CA GLN A 240 -4.65 6.46 -16.57
C GLN A 240 -3.54 6.64 -15.55
N THR A 241 -3.60 5.92 -14.42
CA THR A 241 -2.66 6.10 -13.31
C THR A 241 -1.62 5.00 -13.22
N GLY A 242 -1.81 3.88 -13.90
CA GLY A 242 -0.97 2.68 -13.79
C GLY A 242 -1.03 1.99 -12.42
N LYS A 243 -1.94 2.43 -11.53
CA LYS A 243 -2.04 1.94 -10.15
C LYS A 243 -3.11 0.86 -10.02
N GLN A 244 -2.84 -0.11 -9.15
CA GLN A 244 -3.81 -1.12 -8.75
C GLN A 244 -4.47 -0.69 -7.44
N LYS A 245 -5.78 -0.43 -7.48
CA LYS A 245 -6.59 -0.23 -6.27
C LYS A 245 -7.12 -1.59 -5.82
N TYR A 246 -6.87 -1.97 -4.57
CA TYR A 246 -7.20 -3.30 -4.05
C TYR A 246 -8.55 -3.38 -3.32
N PHE A 247 -9.10 -2.24 -2.85
CA PHE A 247 -10.39 -2.19 -2.18
C PHE A 247 -11.26 -1.03 -2.71
N PHE A 248 -12.55 -1.30 -2.89
CA PHE A 248 -13.57 -0.34 -3.27
C PHE A 248 -14.71 -0.40 -2.26
N SER A 249 -14.88 0.67 -1.47
CA SER A 249 -16.02 0.81 -0.57
C SER A 249 -17.32 1.05 -1.34
N MET A 250 -18.46 0.88 -0.70
CA MET A 250 -19.78 1.19 -1.29
C MET A 250 -19.85 2.64 -1.80
N GLU A 251 -19.28 3.58 -1.05
CA GLU A 251 -19.24 5.00 -1.43
C GLU A 251 -18.39 5.24 -2.69
N SER A 252 -17.26 4.53 -2.83
CA SER A 252 -16.38 4.66 -4.00
C SER A 252 -16.97 4.04 -5.28
N ILE A 253 -17.96 3.16 -5.16
CA ILE A 253 -18.66 2.54 -6.31
C ILE A 253 -19.78 3.45 -6.82
N SER A 254 -20.42 4.22 -5.93
CA SER A 254 -21.58 5.09 -6.26
C SER A 254 -21.20 6.39 -6.98
N ILE A 255 -19.91 6.69 -7.15
CA ILE A 255 -19.38 7.94 -7.73
C ILE A 255 -18.98 7.77 -9.22
N LYS A 256 -19.29 6.62 -9.83
CA LYS A 256 -19.01 6.38 -11.27
C LYS A 256 -20.23 6.54 -12.13
#